data_7f1ad4325ee5f37a7264c2cb60dc2a1c
#
_entry.id   7f1ad4325ee5f37a7264c2cb60dc2a1c
#
_cell.length_a   1.000
_cell.length_b   1.000
_cell.length_c   1.000
_cell.angle_alpha   90.00
_cell.angle_beta   90.00
_cell.angle_gamma   90.00
#
_symmetry.space_group_name_H-M   'P 1'
#
loop_
_entity.id
_entity.type
_entity.pdbx_description
1 polymer ?
#
loop_
_entity_poly.entity_id
_entity_poly.type
_entity_poly.pdbx_seq_one_letter_code
_entity_poly.pdbx_strand_id
1 'polypeptide(L)'
;MSFENLSKEELLARIPEGAPDKLKLNWNKPAKRWYYYLSNYKYSPEKKRGIDERTTVGYLGEDGKFHYTDRYLLLRKAYGERKTLETKAKVQALRADISEKINDQRVPYLIAYPLDIIFTVCFLAALGGNTNCQGIAEYWKLHRKVLEDLFPDFPESDISHDTIRRVFMIHNPKEFESLFKKYTQVFVDAFKTRIASCDGQMIRATKSAEQNKRGKYVVSLYDTDSGVSLTFELVGDKTNEIPVARTLISQMDLSGCTVTADALHGQYRIANAIIDAGANYCLGIKENQSKLRDTMELYLNSPSDAAKTFSTTDKAHGRLEERTAVVLPGTYLPKSITSRWLGLEQGCIAMSIEKRTTLTTGETTED
;
A
#
# COMPACT_ATOMS: atom_id res chain seq x y z
N MET A 1 12.53 38.33 -22.97
CA MET A 1 13.21 38.18 -21.67
C MET A 1 14.08 36.94 -21.70
N SER A 2 15.28 37.01 -21.23
CA SER A 2 16.14 35.80 -21.13
C SER A 2 15.82 35.08 -19.84
N PHE A 3 15.44 33.79 -19.92
CA PHE A 3 15.15 32.92 -18.76
C PHE A 3 16.39 32.15 -18.28
N GLU A 4 17.60 32.52 -18.77
CA GLU A 4 18.86 31.83 -18.48
C GLU A 4 19.19 31.82 -16.99
N ASN A 5 18.86 32.88 -16.27
CA ASN A 5 19.27 33.12 -14.88
C ASN A 5 18.18 32.76 -13.86
N LEU A 6 17.13 32.03 -14.24
CA LEU A 6 16.12 31.59 -13.28
C LEU A 6 16.70 30.56 -12.30
N SER A 7 16.32 30.69 -11.03
CA SER A 7 16.68 29.73 -10.00
C SER A 7 15.98 28.36 -10.25
N LYS A 8 16.53 27.32 -9.65
CA LYS A 8 15.92 25.98 -9.73
C LYS A 8 14.50 25.96 -9.16
N GLU A 9 14.25 26.71 -8.09
CA GLU A 9 12.96 26.80 -7.42
C GLU A 9 11.92 27.50 -8.31
N GLU A 10 12.28 28.60 -8.94
CA GLU A 10 11.42 29.31 -9.91
C GLU A 10 11.09 28.46 -11.13
N LEU A 11 12.01 27.63 -11.60
CA LEU A 11 11.78 26.68 -12.70
C LEU A 11 10.86 25.55 -12.29
N LEU A 12 11.03 24.98 -11.09
CA LEU A 12 10.18 23.91 -10.58
C LEU A 12 8.77 24.38 -10.27
N ALA A 13 8.59 25.61 -9.79
CA ALA A 13 7.28 26.22 -9.53
C ALA A 13 6.41 26.39 -10.81
N ARG A 14 7.00 26.30 -11.99
CA ARG A 14 6.29 26.41 -13.28
C ARG A 14 5.80 25.08 -13.83
N ILE A 15 6.12 23.99 -13.17
CA ILE A 15 5.68 22.64 -13.55
C ILE A 15 4.18 22.51 -13.24
N PRO A 16 3.35 22.11 -14.20
CA PRO A 16 1.91 21.96 -13.97
C PRO A 16 1.62 20.76 -13.08
N GLU A 17 0.49 20.82 -12.37
CA GLU A 17 -0.06 19.70 -11.64
C GLU A 17 -0.26 18.48 -12.55
N GLY A 18 0.10 17.28 -12.10
CA GLY A 18 0.04 16.03 -12.88
C GLY A 18 1.23 15.81 -13.83
N ALA A 19 2.27 16.64 -13.77
CA ALA A 19 3.55 16.32 -14.38
C ALA A 19 4.29 15.24 -13.58
N PRO A 20 5.25 14.50 -14.19
CA PRO A 20 6.03 13.50 -13.47
C PRO A 20 6.84 14.11 -12.32
N ASP A 21 6.95 13.38 -11.22
CA ASP A 21 7.84 13.74 -10.12
C ASP A 21 9.31 13.67 -10.51
N LYS A 22 10.15 14.35 -9.74
CA LYS A 22 11.62 14.28 -9.85
C LYS A 22 12.21 14.68 -11.21
N LEU A 23 11.57 15.65 -11.88
CA LEU A 23 12.14 16.21 -13.13
C LEU A 23 13.49 16.87 -12.88
N LYS A 24 14.44 16.58 -13.76
CA LYS A 24 15.73 17.25 -13.83
C LYS A 24 15.69 18.39 -14.85
N LEU A 25 16.54 19.36 -14.68
CA LEU A 25 16.61 20.58 -15.48
C LEU A 25 17.89 20.61 -16.30
N ASN A 26 17.82 21.07 -17.53
CA ASN A 26 18.96 21.29 -18.38
C ASN A 26 18.79 22.55 -19.23
N TRP A 27 19.74 23.48 -19.17
CA TRP A 27 19.79 24.63 -20.05
C TRP A 27 20.38 24.25 -21.40
N ASN A 28 19.64 24.47 -22.47
CA ASN A 28 20.10 24.23 -23.83
C ASN A 28 20.55 25.56 -24.43
N LYS A 29 21.87 25.76 -24.51
CA LYS A 29 22.51 27.01 -25.05
C LYS A 29 22.09 27.34 -26.50
N PRO A 30 22.09 26.38 -27.45
CA PRO A 30 21.63 26.64 -28.81
C PRO A 30 20.17 27.06 -28.91
N ALA A 31 19.28 26.40 -28.16
CA ALA A 31 17.86 26.69 -28.16
C ALA A 31 17.45 27.83 -27.23
N LYS A 32 18.39 28.34 -26.40
CA LYS A 32 18.19 29.40 -25.39
C LYS A 32 16.96 29.17 -24.52
N ARG A 33 16.79 27.90 -24.05
CA ARG A 33 15.64 27.52 -23.23
C ARG A 33 15.97 26.41 -22.26
N TRP A 34 15.18 26.32 -21.15
CA TRP A 34 15.25 25.24 -20.19
C TRP A 34 14.44 24.06 -20.68
N TYR A 35 15.00 22.84 -20.52
CA TYR A 35 14.32 21.57 -20.72
C TYR A 35 14.16 20.84 -19.40
N TYR A 36 13.02 20.19 -19.24
CA TYR A 36 12.66 19.33 -18.12
C TYR A 36 12.69 17.88 -18.61
N TYR A 37 13.42 17.02 -17.92
CA TYR A 37 13.58 15.65 -18.37
C TYR A 37 13.55 14.66 -17.21
N LEU A 38 13.10 13.42 -17.49
CA LEU A 38 13.26 12.25 -16.65
C LEU A 38 14.62 11.62 -16.96
N SER A 39 15.31 11.17 -15.92
CA SER A 39 16.60 10.48 -16.01
C SER A 39 16.42 9.10 -15.43
N ASN A 40 16.63 8.08 -16.25
CA ASN A 40 16.59 6.68 -15.84
C ASN A 40 17.98 6.07 -16.04
N TYR A 41 18.63 5.79 -14.91
CA TYR A 41 19.98 5.23 -14.94
C TYR A 41 19.90 3.70 -14.99
N LYS A 42 20.38 3.11 -16.11
CA LYS A 42 20.43 1.66 -16.29
C LYS A 42 21.87 1.22 -16.56
N TYR A 43 22.25 0.08 -16.01
CA TYR A 43 23.51 -0.55 -16.39
C TYR A 43 23.34 -1.21 -17.76
N SER A 44 24.27 -0.89 -18.70
CA SER A 44 24.34 -1.55 -20.01
C SER A 44 25.44 -2.62 -19.98
N PRO A 45 25.11 -3.89 -20.06
CA PRO A 45 26.08 -4.98 -20.13
C PRO A 45 27.00 -4.88 -21.36
N GLU A 46 26.48 -4.39 -22.49
CA GLU A 46 27.22 -4.21 -23.74
C GLU A 46 28.29 -3.14 -23.61
N LYS A 47 27.98 -2.02 -22.96
CA LYS A 47 28.91 -0.89 -22.77
C LYS A 47 29.67 -0.99 -21.47
N LYS A 48 29.43 -2.00 -20.64
CA LYS A 48 30.04 -2.22 -19.31
C LYS A 48 30.05 -0.95 -18.42
N ARG A 49 29.03 -0.11 -18.57
CA ARG A 49 28.87 1.14 -17.82
C ARG A 49 27.39 1.49 -17.63
N GLY A 50 27.11 2.34 -16.65
CA GLY A 50 25.80 2.94 -16.51
C GLY A 50 25.49 3.92 -17.65
N ILE A 51 24.26 3.87 -18.14
CA ILE A 51 23.73 4.78 -19.15
C ILE A 51 22.58 5.55 -18.52
N ASP A 52 22.58 6.87 -18.68
CA ASP A 52 21.49 7.75 -18.31
C ASP A 52 20.56 7.92 -19.51
N GLU A 53 19.44 7.17 -19.52
CA GLU A 53 18.39 7.34 -20.51
C GLU A 53 17.54 8.54 -20.14
N ARG A 54 17.59 9.59 -20.97
CA ARG A 54 16.86 10.83 -20.75
C ARG A 54 15.62 10.89 -21.63
N THR A 55 14.47 11.15 -21.01
CA THR A 55 13.24 11.46 -21.71
C THR A 55 12.88 12.92 -21.45
N THR A 56 12.94 13.75 -22.50
CA THR A 56 12.55 15.16 -22.39
C THR A 56 11.02 15.22 -22.25
N VAL A 57 10.55 15.76 -21.13
CA VAL A 57 9.14 15.88 -20.79
C VAL A 57 8.57 17.18 -21.31
N GLY A 58 9.27 18.28 -21.11
CA GLY A 58 8.81 19.59 -21.49
C GLY A 58 9.94 20.62 -21.58
N TYR A 59 9.57 21.84 -21.89
CA TYR A 59 10.47 22.98 -21.96
C TYR A 59 9.79 24.25 -21.47
N LEU A 60 10.57 25.25 -21.07
CA LEU A 60 10.09 26.58 -20.77
C LEU A 60 9.97 27.38 -22.08
N GLY A 61 8.75 27.79 -22.43
CA GLY A 61 8.47 28.59 -23.62
C GLY A 61 8.88 30.06 -23.46
N GLU A 62 8.84 30.82 -24.56
CA GLU A 62 9.10 32.27 -24.57
C GLU A 62 8.05 33.05 -23.79
N ASP A 63 6.87 32.47 -23.60
CA ASP A 63 5.78 32.97 -22.75
C ASP A 63 6.04 32.77 -21.26
N GLY A 64 7.15 32.15 -20.89
CA GLY A 64 7.50 31.85 -19.51
C GLY A 64 6.70 30.71 -18.88
N LYS A 65 5.95 29.94 -19.68
CA LYS A 65 5.15 28.79 -19.22
C LYS A 65 5.84 27.47 -19.58
N PHE A 66 5.50 26.42 -18.82
CA PHE A 66 5.91 25.07 -19.13
C PHE A 66 5.07 24.51 -20.29
N HIS A 67 5.74 23.94 -21.29
CA HIS A 67 5.13 23.23 -22.41
C HIS A 67 5.61 21.78 -22.47
N TYR A 68 4.70 20.84 -22.60
CA TYR A 68 5.05 19.44 -22.87
C TYR A 68 5.61 19.29 -24.29
N THR A 69 6.59 18.40 -24.47
CA THR A 69 7.03 18.03 -25.82
C THR A 69 6.01 17.10 -26.49
N ASP A 70 5.81 17.25 -27.80
CA ASP A 70 4.90 16.36 -28.56
C ASP A 70 5.28 14.90 -28.43
N ARG A 71 6.56 14.59 -28.45
CA ARG A 71 7.09 13.23 -28.24
C ARG A 71 6.68 12.67 -26.87
N TYR A 72 6.74 13.45 -25.81
CA TYR A 72 6.31 13.02 -24.49
C TYR A 72 4.80 12.79 -24.42
N LEU A 73 4.01 13.69 -25.02
CA LEU A 73 2.56 13.54 -25.07
C LEU A 73 2.13 12.26 -25.82
N LEU A 74 2.78 11.98 -26.95
CA LEU A 74 2.55 10.75 -27.71
C LEU A 74 2.91 9.49 -26.90
N LEU A 75 4.07 9.49 -26.22
CA LEU A 75 4.47 8.38 -25.36
C LEU A 75 3.50 8.17 -24.19
N ARG A 76 3.05 9.26 -23.54
CA ARG A 76 2.07 9.23 -22.45
C ARG A 76 0.74 8.66 -22.91
N LYS A 77 0.25 9.08 -24.10
CA LYS A 77 -0.98 8.56 -24.70
C LYS A 77 -0.87 7.07 -24.99
N ALA A 78 0.17 6.64 -25.69
CA ALA A 78 0.41 5.23 -26.00
C ALA A 78 0.56 4.35 -24.74
N TYR A 79 1.23 4.86 -23.70
CA TYR A 79 1.33 4.19 -22.41
C TYR A 79 -0.06 4.04 -21.75
N GLY A 80 -0.86 5.12 -21.75
CA GLY A 80 -2.22 5.10 -21.19
C GLY A 80 -3.13 4.11 -21.91
N GLU A 81 -3.10 4.09 -23.25
CA GLU A 81 -3.85 3.15 -24.06
C GLU A 81 -3.47 1.69 -23.77
N ARG A 82 -2.16 1.41 -23.69
CA ARG A 82 -1.67 0.07 -23.33
C ARG A 82 -2.12 -0.35 -21.94
N LYS A 83 -2.00 0.53 -20.93
CA LYS A 83 -2.44 0.24 -19.56
C LYS A 83 -3.94 -0.01 -19.48
N THR A 84 -4.73 0.72 -20.25
CA THR A 84 -6.20 0.50 -20.34
C THR A 84 -6.50 -0.89 -20.90
N LEU A 85 -5.84 -1.31 -21.98
CA LEU A 85 -6.01 -2.65 -22.56
C LEU A 85 -5.59 -3.76 -21.60
N GLU A 86 -4.43 -3.60 -20.94
CA GLU A 86 -3.95 -4.54 -19.92
C GLU A 86 -4.96 -4.68 -18.76
N THR A 87 -5.53 -3.57 -18.30
CA THR A 87 -6.53 -3.56 -17.22
C THR A 87 -7.83 -4.24 -17.66
N LYS A 88 -8.31 -3.96 -18.88
CA LYS A 88 -9.49 -4.64 -19.45
C LYS A 88 -9.28 -6.16 -19.53
N ALA A 89 -8.12 -6.61 -19.99
CA ALA A 89 -7.79 -8.04 -20.04
C ALA A 89 -7.79 -8.70 -18.64
N LYS A 90 -7.24 -8.02 -17.63
CA LYS A 90 -7.27 -8.50 -16.24
C LYS A 90 -8.70 -8.63 -15.71
N VAL A 91 -9.57 -7.66 -15.98
CA VAL A 91 -10.98 -7.68 -15.57
C VAL A 91 -11.73 -8.83 -16.25
N GLN A 92 -11.50 -9.06 -17.54
CA GLN A 92 -12.12 -10.18 -18.26
C GLN A 92 -11.63 -11.54 -17.74
N ALA A 93 -10.35 -11.66 -17.40
CA ALA A 93 -9.81 -12.88 -16.78
C ALA A 93 -10.42 -13.16 -15.40
N LEU A 94 -10.62 -12.12 -14.58
CA LEU A 94 -11.33 -12.25 -13.29
C LEU A 94 -12.76 -12.74 -13.51
N ARG A 95 -13.49 -12.14 -14.44
CA ARG A 95 -14.85 -12.50 -14.78
C ARG A 95 -14.97 -13.96 -15.24
N ALA A 96 -14.07 -14.39 -16.12
CA ALA A 96 -14.02 -15.79 -16.58
C ALA A 96 -13.76 -16.78 -15.44
N ASP A 97 -12.80 -16.47 -14.56
CA ASP A 97 -12.50 -17.28 -13.38
C ASP A 97 -13.71 -17.39 -12.42
N ILE A 98 -14.47 -16.30 -12.25
CA ILE A 98 -15.70 -16.33 -11.44
C ILE A 98 -16.73 -17.26 -12.06
N SER A 99 -16.98 -17.13 -13.38
CA SER A 99 -17.95 -17.98 -14.10
C SER A 99 -17.56 -19.47 -14.05
N GLU A 100 -16.27 -19.80 -14.05
CA GLU A 100 -15.80 -21.18 -14.03
C GLU A 100 -15.81 -21.78 -12.62
N LYS A 101 -15.45 -21.01 -11.59
CA LYS A 101 -15.14 -21.54 -10.27
C LYS A 101 -16.25 -21.36 -9.24
N ILE A 102 -17.15 -20.40 -9.45
CA ILE A 102 -18.25 -20.11 -8.52
C ILE A 102 -19.55 -20.63 -9.12
N ASN A 103 -20.11 -21.66 -8.49
CA ASN A 103 -21.41 -22.18 -8.89
C ASN A 103 -22.53 -21.24 -8.42
N ASP A 104 -23.34 -20.74 -9.35
CA ASP A 104 -24.51 -19.91 -9.02
C ASP A 104 -25.62 -20.77 -8.41
N GLN A 105 -25.84 -20.63 -7.12
CA GLN A 105 -26.85 -21.36 -6.36
C GLN A 105 -28.25 -20.72 -6.43
N ARG A 106 -28.40 -19.62 -7.18
CA ARG A 106 -29.69 -18.93 -7.34
C ARG A 106 -30.59 -19.68 -8.31
N VAL A 107 -31.88 -19.47 -8.16
CA VAL A 107 -32.91 -20.06 -9.06
C VAL A 107 -32.79 -19.41 -10.45
N PRO A 108 -32.52 -20.16 -11.54
CA PRO A 108 -32.15 -19.59 -12.84
C PRO A 108 -33.13 -18.56 -13.40
N TYR A 109 -34.45 -18.81 -13.29
CA TYR A 109 -35.47 -17.91 -13.85
C TYR A 109 -35.69 -16.62 -13.02
N LEU A 110 -35.04 -16.50 -11.85
CA LEU A 110 -35.08 -15.29 -11.01
C LEU A 110 -33.80 -14.46 -11.10
N ILE A 111 -32.85 -14.85 -11.93
CA ILE A 111 -31.58 -14.17 -12.08
C ILE A 111 -31.76 -12.94 -12.99
N ALA A 112 -31.76 -11.74 -12.40
CA ALA A 112 -31.76 -10.47 -13.13
C ALA A 112 -30.35 -9.95 -13.40
N TYR A 113 -29.37 -10.38 -12.62
CA TYR A 113 -27.97 -9.91 -12.70
C TYR A 113 -27.04 -11.12 -12.74
N PRO A 114 -26.15 -11.25 -13.77
CA PRO A 114 -25.18 -12.33 -13.86
C PRO A 114 -24.24 -12.32 -12.65
N LEU A 115 -23.92 -13.52 -12.10
CA LEU A 115 -23.10 -13.66 -10.91
C LEU A 115 -21.67 -13.14 -11.09
N ASP A 116 -21.11 -13.46 -12.24
CA ASP A 116 -19.76 -13.04 -12.64
C ASP A 116 -19.63 -11.51 -12.72
N ILE A 117 -20.66 -10.82 -13.22
CA ILE A 117 -20.70 -9.35 -13.22
C ILE A 117 -20.81 -8.82 -11.80
N ILE A 118 -21.73 -9.37 -10.97
CA ILE A 118 -21.89 -8.94 -9.57
C ILE A 118 -20.55 -9.03 -8.82
N PHE A 119 -19.91 -10.20 -8.82
CA PHE A 119 -18.66 -10.40 -8.07
C PHE A 119 -17.49 -9.62 -8.65
N THR A 120 -17.41 -9.46 -9.98
CA THR A 120 -16.40 -8.61 -10.59
C THR A 120 -16.57 -7.15 -10.18
N VAL A 121 -17.81 -6.62 -10.19
CA VAL A 121 -18.07 -5.25 -9.75
C VAL A 121 -17.83 -5.11 -8.24
N CYS A 122 -18.19 -6.10 -7.42
CA CYS A 122 -17.86 -6.09 -5.98
C CYS A 122 -16.34 -6.01 -5.76
N PHE A 123 -15.56 -6.76 -6.54
CA PHE A 123 -14.11 -6.71 -6.47
C PHE A 123 -13.55 -5.33 -6.86
N LEU A 124 -14.00 -4.77 -7.99
CA LEU A 124 -13.58 -3.43 -8.45
C LEU A 124 -13.98 -2.33 -7.45
N ALA A 125 -15.19 -2.43 -6.90
CA ALA A 125 -15.67 -1.50 -5.87
C ALA A 125 -14.84 -1.59 -4.59
N ALA A 126 -14.45 -2.80 -4.16
CA ALA A 126 -13.58 -3.01 -3.02
C ALA A 126 -12.18 -2.40 -3.24
N LEU A 127 -11.59 -2.55 -4.43
CA LEU A 127 -10.35 -1.87 -4.82
C LEU A 127 -10.51 -0.33 -4.80
N GLY A 128 -11.72 0.17 -5.09
CA GLY A 128 -12.07 1.60 -4.98
C GLY A 128 -12.44 2.05 -3.56
N GLY A 129 -12.19 1.22 -2.53
CA GLY A 129 -12.42 1.56 -1.12
C GLY A 129 -13.86 1.37 -0.62
N ASN A 130 -14.75 0.74 -1.41
CA ASN A 130 -16.13 0.47 -1.00
C ASN A 130 -16.21 -0.84 -0.21
N THR A 131 -16.49 -0.75 1.08
CA THR A 131 -16.40 -1.87 2.04
C THR A 131 -17.75 -2.48 2.45
N ASN A 132 -18.86 -2.01 1.87
CA ASN A 132 -20.21 -2.49 2.23
C ASN A 132 -21.13 -2.54 1.02
N CYS A 133 -22.23 -3.27 1.14
CA CYS A 133 -23.18 -3.47 0.04
C CYS A 133 -23.79 -2.16 -0.49
N GLN A 134 -23.99 -1.16 0.37
CA GLN A 134 -24.50 0.16 -0.03
C GLN A 134 -23.50 0.85 -0.95
N GLY A 135 -22.23 0.95 -0.55
CA GLY A 135 -21.17 1.57 -1.35
C GLY A 135 -20.93 0.82 -2.66
N ILE A 136 -21.06 -0.52 -2.68
CA ILE A 136 -20.97 -1.31 -3.92
C ILE A 136 -22.12 -0.98 -4.86
N ALA A 137 -23.35 -0.84 -4.37
CA ALA A 137 -24.50 -0.45 -5.19
C ALA A 137 -24.35 0.98 -5.73
N GLU A 138 -23.82 1.90 -4.94
CA GLU A 138 -23.49 3.25 -5.38
C GLU A 138 -22.36 3.26 -6.43
N TYR A 139 -21.31 2.45 -6.23
CA TYR A 139 -20.24 2.27 -7.21
C TYR A 139 -20.78 1.77 -8.54
N TRP A 140 -21.68 0.76 -8.56
CA TRP A 140 -22.36 0.26 -9.75
C TRP A 140 -23.04 1.37 -10.52
N LYS A 141 -23.80 2.20 -9.83
CA LYS A 141 -24.53 3.33 -10.42
C LYS A 141 -23.61 4.43 -10.95
N LEU A 142 -22.63 4.85 -10.15
CA LEU A 142 -21.70 5.94 -10.49
C LEU A 142 -20.79 5.58 -11.67
N HIS A 143 -20.39 4.31 -11.76
CA HIS A 143 -19.47 3.85 -12.80
C HIS A 143 -20.16 3.09 -13.94
N ARG A 144 -21.48 3.16 -14.05
CA ARG A 144 -22.29 2.46 -15.06
C ARG A 144 -21.68 2.53 -16.46
N LYS A 145 -21.37 3.72 -16.96
CA LYS A 145 -20.81 3.89 -18.30
C LYS A 145 -19.51 3.14 -18.54
N VAL A 146 -18.63 3.11 -17.54
CA VAL A 146 -17.36 2.38 -17.60
C VAL A 146 -17.61 0.87 -17.55
N LEU A 147 -18.58 0.45 -16.74
CA LEU A 147 -18.96 -0.96 -16.60
C LEU A 147 -19.63 -1.50 -17.87
N GLU A 148 -20.46 -0.72 -18.53
CA GLU A 148 -21.03 -1.03 -19.85
C GLU A 148 -19.93 -1.19 -20.93
N ASP A 149 -18.91 -0.34 -20.91
CA ASP A 149 -17.74 -0.47 -21.80
C ASP A 149 -16.88 -1.71 -21.49
N LEU A 150 -16.90 -2.19 -20.26
CA LEU A 150 -16.18 -3.39 -19.82
C LEU A 150 -16.98 -4.68 -20.09
N PHE A 151 -18.29 -4.64 -19.94
CA PHE A 151 -19.20 -5.79 -20.02
C PHE A 151 -20.30 -5.52 -21.05
N PRO A 152 -20.21 -6.09 -22.26
CA PRO A 152 -21.22 -5.91 -23.29
C PRO A 152 -22.63 -6.37 -22.88
N ASP A 153 -22.71 -7.29 -21.92
CA ASP A 153 -23.94 -7.84 -21.33
C ASP A 153 -24.26 -7.24 -19.94
N PHE A 154 -23.79 -6.01 -19.68
CA PHE A 154 -24.05 -5.31 -18.42
C PHE A 154 -25.56 -5.04 -18.25
N PRO A 155 -26.15 -5.33 -17.08
CA PRO A 155 -27.58 -5.17 -16.87
C PRO A 155 -28.06 -3.72 -17.00
N GLU A 156 -29.21 -3.52 -17.64
CA GLU A 156 -29.79 -2.20 -17.84
C GLU A 156 -30.21 -1.51 -16.53
N SER A 157 -30.60 -2.29 -15.54
CA SER A 157 -31.04 -1.77 -14.23
C SER A 157 -29.91 -1.69 -13.22
N ASP A 158 -30.06 -0.79 -12.23
CA ASP A 158 -29.14 -0.68 -11.10
C ASP A 158 -29.43 -1.77 -10.10
N ILE A 159 -28.36 -2.39 -9.58
CA ILE A 159 -28.46 -3.41 -8.55
C ILE A 159 -28.72 -2.77 -7.16
N SER A 160 -29.60 -3.34 -6.37
CA SER A 160 -29.82 -2.89 -5.00
C SER A 160 -28.80 -3.50 -4.03
N HIS A 161 -28.50 -2.79 -2.95
CA HIS A 161 -27.65 -3.30 -1.88
C HIS A 161 -28.20 -4.59 -1.25
N ASP A 162 -29.53 -4.75 -1.19
CA ASP A 162 -30.16 -5.97 -0.69
C ASP A 162 -29.92 -7.17 -1.62
N THR A 163 -29.92 -6.95 -2.93
CA THR A 163 -29.61 -8.00 -3.91
C THR A 163 -28.16 -8.46 -3.74
N ILE A 164 -27.22 -7.53 -3.62
CA ILE A 164 -25.81 -7.83 -3.35
C ILE A 164 -25.68 -8.64 -2.05
N ARG A 165 -26.33 -8.18 -0.98
CA ARG A 165 -26.32 -8.87 0.32
C ARG A 165 -26.84 -10.30 0.22
N ARG A 166 -27.98 -10.54 -0.46
CA ARG A 166 -28.53 -11.89 -0.67
C ARG A 166 -27.56 -12.79 -1.43
N VAL A 167 -26.92 -12.27 -2.48
CA VAL A 167 -25.91 -13.01 -3.24
C VAL A 167 -24.76 -13.46 -2.33
N PHE A 168 -24.21 -12.58 -1.50
CA PHE A 168 -23.18 -12.96 -0.54
C PHE A 168 -23.63 -13.96 0.53
N MET A 169 -24.92 -13.93 0.92
CA MET A 169 -25.46 -14.88 1.91
C MET A 169 -25.64 -16.30 1.36
N ILE A 170 -25.86 -16.44 0.06
CA ILE A 170 -26.12 -17.73 -0.60
C ILE A 170 -24.82 -18.44 -0.97
N HIS A 171 -23.78 -17.67 -1.39
CA HIS A 171 -22.54 -18.24 -1.89
C HIS A 171 -21.50 -18.46 -0.78
N ASN A 172 -20.62 -19.44 -0.99
CA ASN A 172 -19.55 -19.75 -0.05
C ASN A 172 -18.45 -18.65 -0.07
N PRO A 173 -18.23 -17.96 1.06
CA PRO A 173 -17.22 -16.90 1.12
C PRO A 173 -15.80 -17.34 0.75
N LYS A 174 -15.43 -18.59 0.99
CA LYS A 174 -14.08 -19.11 0.72
C LYS A 174 -13.76 -19.19 -0.77
N GLU A 175 -14.75 -19.46 -1.61
CA GLU A 175 -14.56 -19.50 -3.07
C GLU A 175 -14.24 -18.11 -3.59
N PHE A 176 -14.99 -17.11 -3.16
CA PHE A 176 -14.73 -15.71 -3.51
C PHE A 176 -13.40 -15.21 -2.93
N GLU A 177 -13.07 -15.58 -1.69
CA GLU A 177 -11.84 -15.20 -1.01
C GLU A 177 -10.59 -15.63 -1.79
N SER A 178 -10.57 -16.87 -2.32
CA SER A 178 -9.45 -17.38 -3.10
C SER A 178 -9.22 -16.59 -4.39
N LEU A 179 -10.28 -16.21 -5.08
CA LEU A 179 -10.23 -15.38 -6.27
C LEU A 179 -9.81 -13.95 -5.92
N PHE A 180 -10.35 -13.38 -4.84
CA PHE A 180 -9.97 -12.06 -4.37
C PHE A 180 -8.46 -11.98 -4.10
N LYS A 181 -7.89 -12.92 -3.35
CA LYS A 181 -6.45 -12.99 -3.07
C LYS A 181 -5.62 -13.05 -4.37
N LYS A 182 -6.00 -13.92 -5.32
CA LYS A 182 -5.33 -14.06 -6.61
C LYS A 182 -5.31 -12.74 -7.39
N TYR A 183 -6.47 -12.12 -7.54
CA TYR A 183 -6.62 -10.94 -8.41
C TYR A 183 -6.17 -9.64 -7.76
N THR A 184 -6.20 -9.53 -6.44
CA THR A 184 -5.59 -8.39 -5.77
C THR A 184 -4.12 -8.26 -6.16
N GLN A 185 -3.36 -9.35 -6.17
CA GLN A 185 -1.96 -9.33 -6.64
C GLN A 185 -1.82 -8.94 -8.11
N VAL A 186 -2.74 -9.40 -8.98
CA VAL A 186 -2.73 -9.08 -10.41
C VAL A 186 -2.99 -7.59 -10.67
N PHE A 187 -3.87 -6.97 -9.87
CA PHE A 187 -4.25 -5.56 -10.08
C PHE A 187 -3.32 -4.58 -9.38
N VAL A 188 -2.81 -4.95 -8.23
CA VAL A 188 -1.83 -4.13 -7.51
C VAL A 188 -0.46 -4.42 -8.10
N ASP A 189 -0.07 -3.64 -9.11
CA ASP A 189 1.24 -3.75 -9.74
C ASP A 189 2.36 -3.69 -8.69
N ALA A 190 3.19 -4.70 -8.76
CA ALA A 190 4.40 -4.96 -7.99
C ALA A 190 4.74 -3.91 -6.92
N PHE A 191 4.63 -4.30 -5.68
CA PHE A 191 4.99 -3.59 -4.47
C PHE A 191 6.45 -3.11 -4.43
N LYS A 192 6.90 -2.34 -5.41
CA LYS A 192 8.24 -1.75 -5.40
C LYS A 192 8.23 -0.57 -4.44
N THR A 193 8.79 -0.75 -3.27
CA THR A 193 9.01 0.27 -2.23
C THR A 193 7.79 0.68 -1.39
N ARG A 194 6.81 -0.20 -1.18
CA ARG A 194 5.59 0.09 -0.41
C ARG A 194 5.64 -0.42 1.02
N ILE A 195 4.80 0.17 1.83
CA ILE A 195 4.59 -0.26 3.21
C ILE A 195 3.31 -1.09 3.26
N ALA A 196 3.43 -2.32 3.72
CA ALA A 196 2.30 -3.20 4.00
C ALA A 196 2.09 -3.30 5.52
N SER A 197 0.91 -2.95 6.01
CA SER A 197 0.57 -3.06 7.43
C SER A 197 -0.14 -4.38 7.70
N CYS A 198 0.38 -5.16 8.67
CA CYS A 198 -0.26 -6.37 9.16
C CYS A 198 -0.97 -6.06 10.49
N ASP A 199 -2.29 -6.20 10.51
CA ASP A 199 -3.12 -5.88 11.67
C ASP A 199 -4.25 -6.90 11.86
N GLY A 200 -4.58 -7.14 13.12
CA GLY A 200 -5.71 -7.97 13.53
C GLY A 200 -6.89 -7.14 14.01
N GLN A 201 -8.02 -7.27 13.35
CA GLN A 201 -9.23 -6.52 13.69
C GLN A 201 -10.40 -7.40 14.06
N MET A 202 -11.11 -7.04 15.14
CA MET A 202 -12.38 -7.68 15.49
C MET A 202 -13.52 -7.12 14.64
N ILE A 203 -14.23 -8.01 13.95
CA ILE A 203 -15.47 -7.65 13.24
C ILE A 203 -16.59 -7.46 14.28
N ARG A 204 -16.79 -6.20 14.71
CA ARG A 204 -17.74 -5.84 15.78
C ARG A 204 -19.16 -6.34 15.51
N ALA A 205 -19.61 -6.34 14.26
CA ALA A 205 -20.95 -6.84 13.87
C ALA A 205 -21.17 -8.34 14.13
N THR A 206 -20.10 -9.10 14.39
CA THR A 206 -20.20 -10.54 14.69
C THR A 206 -20.27 -10.84 16.20
N LYS A 207 -20.15 -9.82 17.05
CA LYS A 207 -20.26 -9.93 18.51
C LYS A 207 -21.74 -9.93 18.90
N SER A 208 -22.17 -10.94 19.64
CA SER A 208 -23.51 -10.98 20.23
C SER A 208 -23.40 -11.11 21.74
N ALA A 209 -23.88 -10.11 22.47
CA ALA A 209 -23.93 -10.12 23.92
C ALA A 209 -24.95 -11.16 24.43
N GLU A 210 -26.09 -11.32 23.73
CA GLU A 210 -27.16 -12.24 24.08
C GLU A 210 -26.78 -13.72 23.91
N GLN A 211 -25.86 -14.03 22.97
CA GLN A 211 -25.40 -15.38 22.69
C GLN A 211 -24.04 -15.69 23.29
N ASN A 212 -23.48 -14.79 24.10
CA ASN A 212 -22.12 -14.87 24.66
C ASN A 212 -21.03 -15.19 23.58
N LYS A 213 -21.28 -14.77 22.33
CA LYS A 213 -20.35 -14.99 21.21
C LYS A 213 -19.29 -13.91 21.20
N ARG A 214 -18.03 -14.35 21.23
CA ARG A 214 -16.89 -13.47 20.92
C ARG A 214 -16.99 -13.07 19.46
N GLY A 215 -16.68 -11.79 19.15
CA GLY A 215 -16.61 -11.34 17.76
C GLY A 215 -15.53 -12.12 16.98
N LYS A 216 -15.75 -12.31 15.69
CA LYS A 216 -14.74 -12.91 14.81
C LYS A 216 -13.60 -11.92 14.59
N TYR A 217 -12.38 -12.42 14.57
CA TYR A 217 -11.18 -11.65 14.25
C TYR A 217 -10.77 -11.89 12.81
N VAL A 218 -10.27 -10.87 12.18
CA VAL A 218 -9.65 -10.91 10.85
C VAL A 218 -8.22 -10.39 10.99
N VAL A 219 -7.27 -11.13 10.48
CA VAL A 219 -5.92 -10.61 10.23
C VAL A 219 -5.85 -10.21 8.77
N SER A 220 -5.40 -9.01 8.51
CA SER A 220 -5.25 -8.47 7.16
C SER A 220 -3.85 -7.94 6.91
N LEU A 221 -3.43 -8.04 5.66
CA LEU A 221 -2.26 -7.34 5.13
C LEU A 221 -2.76 -6.21 4.23
N TYR A 222 -2.44 -4.99 4.58
CA TYR A 222 -2.99 -3.77 3.99
C TYR A 222 -1.88 -2.91 3.38
N ASP A 223 -2.02 -2.55 2.11
CA ASP A 223 -1.10 -1.60 1.45
C ASP A 223 -1.50 -0.17 1.84
N THR A 224 -0.62 0.50 2.58
CA THR A 224 -0.88 1.84 3.10
C THR A 224 -0.90 2.92 2.02
N ASP A 225 -0.18 2.71 0.92
CA ASP A 225 -0.07 3.68 -0.18
C ASP A 225 -1.32 3.67 -1.07
N SER A 226 -1.81 2.48 -1.43
CA SER A 226 -2.99 2.35 -2.29
C SER A 226 -4.31 2.33 -1.52
N GLY A 227 -4.27 2.13 -0.20
CA GLY A 227 -5.47 1.98 0.61
C GLY A 227 -6.20 0.65 0.39
N VAL A 228 -5.51 -0.39 -0.10
CA VAL A 228 -6.12 -1.67 -0.48
C VAL A 228 -5.69 -2.78 0.47
N SER A 229 -6.65 -3.61 0.91
CA SER A 229 -6.36 -4.85 1.60
C SER A 229 -5.83 -5.88 0.60
N LEU A 230 -4.56 -6.28 0.77
CA LEU A 230 -3.87 -7.22 -0.13
C LEU A 230 -4.38 -8.64 0.06
N THR A 231 -4.60 -9.01 1.31
CA THR A 231 -5.14 -10.29 1.71
C THR A 231 -5.66 -10.21 3.13
N PHE A 232 -6.53 -11.13 3.51
CA PHE A 232 -7.03 -11.26 4.85
C PHE A 232 -7.38 -12.71 5.15
N GLU A 233 -7.47 -13.07 6.42
CA GLU A 233 -7.95 -14.36 6.87
C GLU A 233 -8.71 -14.24 8.17
N LEU A 234 -9.80 -15.03 8.30
CA LEU A 234 -10.56 -15.14 9.53
C LEU A 234 -9.81 -16.00 10.53
N VAL A 235 -9.60 -15.45 11.72
CA VAL A 235 -9.02 -16.20 12.84
C VAL A 235 -10.08 -17.16 13.38
N GLY A 236 -9.78 -18.45 13.38
CA GLY A 236 -10.68 -19.47 13.94
C GLY A 236 -10.80 -19.33 15.46
N ASP A 237 -11.92 -19.78 16.02
CA ASP A 237 -12.27 -19.66 17.44
C ASP A 237 -11.23 -20.21 18.42
N LYS A 238 -10.34 -21.11 17.97
CA LYS A 238 -9.28 -21.76 18.76
C LYS A 238 -7.87 -21.35 18.36
N THR A 239 -7.70 -20.46 17.37
CA THR A 239 -6.41 -19.99 16.87
C THR A 239 -6.13 -18.57 17.33
N ASN A 240 -4.86 -18.23 17.58
CA ASN A 240 -4.48 -16.84 17.79
C ASN A 240 -4.07 -16.19 16.45
N GLU A 241 -3.94 -14.89 16.43
CA GLU A 241 -3.66 -14.07 15.24
C GLU A 241 -2.25 -14.34 14.66
N ILE A 242 -1.29 -14.71 15.51
CA ILE A 242 0.13 -14.84 15.13
C ILE A 242 0.39 -15.92 14.07
N PRO A 243 -0.13 -17.18 14.20
CA PRO A 243 -0.02 -18.18 13.14
C PRO A 243 -0.70 -17.76 11.84
N VAL A 244 -1.85 -17.08 11.95
CA VAL A 244 -2.61 -16.59 10.78
C VAL A 244 -1.81 -15.52 10.04
N ALA A 245 -1.28 -14.51 10.75
CA ALA A 245 -0.43 -13.47 10.15
C ALA A 245 0.78 -14.07 9.42
N ARG A 246 1.45 -15.06 10.04
CA ARG A 246 2.57 -15.75 9.41
C ARG A 246 2.17 -16.47 8.12
N THR A 247 1.02 -17.17 8.13
CA THR A 247 0.52 -17.86 6.93
C THR A 247 0.20 -16.86 5.83
N LEU A 248 -0.47 -15.74 6.13
CA LEU A 248 -0.77 -14.69 5.15
C LEU A 248 0.50 -14.13 4.51
N ILE A 249 1.50 -13.80 5.33
CA ILE A 249 2.79 -13.27 4.85
C ILE A 249 3.46 -14.29 3.92
N SER A 250 3.50 -15.58 4.29
CA SER A 250 4.17 -16.61 3.49
C SER A 250 3.48 -16.94 2.16
N GLN A 251 2.22 -16.55 1.99
CA GLN A 251 1.45 -16.77 0.75
C GLN A 251 1.58 -15.62 -0.26
N MET A 252 2.27 -14.53 0.11
CA MET A 252 2.37 -13.33 -0.70
C MET A 252 3.80 -13.13 -1.21
N ASP A 253 3.95 -12.65 -2.44
CA ASP A 253 5.20 -12.06 -2.90
C ASP A 253 5.26 -10.61 -2.39
N LEU A 254 6.07 -10.40 -1.36
CA LEU A 254 6.27 -9.10 -0.73
C LEU A 254 7.64 -8.50 -1.08
N SER A 255 8.26 -8.97 -2.16
CA SER A 255 9.58 -8.51 -2.59
C SER A 255 9.66 -7.00 -2.73
N GLY A 256 10.57 -6.38 -1.98
CA GLY A 256 10.79 -4.93 -1.96
C GLY A 256 9.82 -4.12 -1.10
N CYS A 257 8.87 -4.78 -0.40
CA CYS A 257 8.01 -4.13 0.59
C CYS A 257 8.70 -3.99 1.95
N THR A 258 8.16 -3.10 2.79
CA THR A 258 8.39 -3.09 4.24
C THR A 258 7.09 -3.45 4.93
N VAL A 259 7.08 -4.55 5.67
CA VAL A 259 5.92 -4.96 6.47
C VAL A 259 6.00 -4.33 7.85
N THR A 260 4.96 -3.60 8.22
CA THR A 260 4.80 -3.05 9.57
C THR A 260 3.76 -3.85 10.34
N ALA A 261 3.98 -4.06 11.62
CA ALA A 261 3.00 -4.66 12.49
C ALA A 261 3.19 -4.16 13.93
N ASP A 262 2.11 -4.26 14.71
CA ASP A 262 2.12 -3.90 16.12
C ASP A 262 2.95 -4.87 16.97
N ALA A 263 3.06 -4.57 18.25
CA ALA A 263 3.88 -5.38 19.17
C ALA A 263 3.34 -6.80 19.40
N LEU A 264 2.04 -7.07 19.18
CA LEU A 264 1.48 -8.42 19.27
C LEU A 264 2.14 -9.35 18.23
N HIS A 265 2.34 -8.81 17.02
CA HIS A 265 3.01 -9.50 15.92
C HIS A 265 4.55 -9.37 15.95
N GLY A 266 5.11 -8.58 16.89
CA GLY A 266 6.56 -8.41 17.10
C GLY A 266 7.22 -9.69 17.58
N GLN A 267 7.35 -10.69 16.73
CA GLN A 267 7.93 -11.99 17.02
C GLN A 267 8.92 -12.42 15.94
N TYR A 268 10.01 -13.09 16.36
CA TYR A 268 11.04 -13.54 15.42
C TYR A 268 10.50 -14.44 14.31
N ARG A 269 9.45 -15.25 14.58
CA ARG A 269 8.82 -16.10 13.57
C ARG A 269 8.09 -15.31 12.49
N ILE A 270 7.52 -14.16 12.83
CA ILE A 270 6.91 -13.22 11.88
C ILE A 270 8.01 -12.51 11.11
N ALA A 271 9.04 -11.98 11.79
CA ALA A 271 10.19 -11.35 11.14
C ALA A 271 10.83 -12.27 10.09
N ASN A 272 11.06 -13.53 10.45
CA ASN A 272 11.66 -14.51 9.55
C ASN A 272 10.75 -14.79 8.35
N ALA A 273 9.43 -14.95 8.54
CA ALA A 273 8.48 -15.14 7.44
C ALA A 273 8.45 -13.93 6.48
N ILE A 274 8.59 -12.71 7.00
CA ILE A 274 8.67 -11.49 6.19
C ILE A 274 9.94 -11.49 5.33
N ILE A 275 11.09 -11.83 5.91
CA ILE A 275 12.37 -11.93 5.18
C ILE A 275 12.30 -13.04 4.13
N ASP A 276 11.74 -14.20 4.47
CA ASP A 276 11.56 -15.33 3.54
C ASP A 276 10.64 -14.96 2.37
N ALA A 277 9.67 -14.05 2.58
CA ALA A 277 8.82 -13.48 1.53
C ALA A 277 9.49 -12.34 0.72
N GLY A 278 10.78 -12.10 0.91
CA GLY A 278 11.56 -11.09 0.19
C GLY A 278 11.34 -9.64 0.65
N ALA A 279 10.72 -9.43 1.80
CA ALA A 279 10.39 -8.11 2.34
C ALA A 279 11.31 -7.70 3.51
N ASN A 280 11.28 -6.39 3.83
CA ASN A 280 11.83 -5.85 5.06
C ASN A 280 10.73 -5.74 6.13
N TYR A 281 11.10 -5.58 7.39
CA TYR A 281 10.13 -5.39 8.46
C TYR A 281 10.43 -4.16 9.33
N CYS A 282 9.35 -3.59 9.90
CA CYS A 282 9.39 -2.64 10.99
C CYS A 282 8.35 -3.10 12.03
N LEU A 283 8.81 -3.78 13.09
CA LEU A 283 7.95 -4.42 14.07
C LEU A 283 8.08 -3.74 15.43
N GLY A 284 6.94 -3.46 16.06
CA GLY A 284 6.89 -3.00 17.44
C GLY A 284 7.38 -4.10 18.40
N ILE A 285 8.18 -3.73 19.40
CA ILE A 285 8.64 -4.64 20.45
C ILE A 285 8.18 -4.10 21.80
N LYS A 286 7.52 -4.94 22.57
CA LYS A 286 7.05 -4.64 23.93
C LYS A 286 7.38 -5.78 24.88
N GLU A 287 6.68 -5.85 26.01
CA GLU A 287 6.90 -6.84 27.08
C GLU A 287 6.77 -8.31 26.64
N ASN A 288 6.03 -8.59 25.57
CA ASN A 288 5.93 -9.93 24.99
C ASN A 288 7.27 -10.46 24.46
N GLN A 289 8.27 -9.58 24.27
CA GLN A 289 9.66 -9.88 23.90
C GLN A 289 10.64 -9.23 24.88
N SER A 290 10.42 -9.40 26.17
CA SER A 290 11.14 -8.71 27.25
C SER A 290 12.67 -8.76 27.09
N LYS A 291 13.25 -9.94 26.81
CA LYS A 291 14.71 -10.08 26.62
C LYS A 291 15.24 -9.23 25.46
N LEU A 292 14.50 -9.16 24.35
CA LEU A 292 14.90 -8.33 23.21
C LEU A 292 14.73 -6.85 23.57
N ARG A 293 13.60 -6.47 24.17
CA ARG A 293 13.32 -5.11 24.61
C ARG A 293 14.41 -4.62 25.57
N ASP A 294 14.67 -5.37 26.65
CA ASP A 294 15.65 -4.98 27.66
C ASP A 294 17.07 -4.83 27.07
N THR A 295 17.40 -5.70 26.09
CA THR A 295 18.66 -5.56 25.34
C THR A 295 18.64 -4.31 24.46
N MET A 296 17.55 -4.05 23.74
CA MET A 296 17.44 -2.84 22.90
C MET A 296 17.54 -1.57 23.74
N GLU A 297 16.84 -1.49 24.87
CA GLU A 297 16.91 -0.37 25.82
C GLU A 297 18.33 -0.16 26.35
N LEU A 298 19.03 -1.24 26.74
CA LEU A 298 20.41 -1.15 27.19
C LEU A 298 21.33 -0.55 26.15
N TYR A 299 21.23 -1.00 24.88
CA TYR A 299 22.10 -0.53 23.81
C TYR A 299 21.71 0.87 23.29
N LEU A 300 20.43 1.21 23.24
CA LEU A 300 19.96 2.52 22.79
C LEU A 300 20.20 3.62 23.83
N ASN A 301 20.23 3.29 25.12
CA ASN A 301 20.56 4.22 26.20
C ASN A 301 22.07 4.32 26.45
N SER A 302 22.88 3.46 25.83
CA SER A 302 24.33 3.51 25.99
C SER A 302 24.95 4.53 25.02
N PRO A 303 25.89 5.37 25.46
CA PRO A 303 26.58 6.29 24.58
C PRO A 303 27.28 5.53 23.45
N SER A 304 26.97 5.90 22.20
CA SER A 304 27.58 5.30 21.02
C SER A 304 27.63 6.31 19.89
N ASP A 305 28.78 6.46 19.26
CA ASP A 305 28.96 7.31 18.07
C ASP A 305 28.18 6.79 16.85
N ALA A 306 27.74 5.53 16.88
CA ALA A 306 26.92 4.92 15.85
C ALA A 306 25.42 5.22 16.00
N ALA A 307 24.98 5.64 17.19
CA ALA A 307 23.60 6.01 17.43
C ALA A 307 23.26 7.35 16.73
N LYS A 308 22.12 7.36 16.04
CA LYS A 308 21.59 8.59 15.43
C LYS A 308 20.32 9.00 16.16
N THR A 309 20.23 10.27 16.51
CA THR A 309 19.06 10.85 17.17
C THR A 309 18.34 11.80 16.23
N PHE A 310 17.03 11.69 16.17
CA PHE A 310 16.13 12.55 15.41
C PHE A 310 15.07 13.10 16.34
N SER A 311 14.81 14.39 16.28
CA SER A 311 13.78 15.03 17.09
C SER A 311 12.84 15.85 16.21
N THR A 312 11.56 15.80 16.54
CA THR A 312 10.52 16.60 15.90
C THR A 312 9.69 17.25 16.99
N THR A 313 9.22 18.46 16.74
CA THR A 313 8.32 19.20 17.64
C THR A 313 7.10 19.61 16.85
N ASP A 314 5.92 19.27 17.37
CA ASP A 314 4.64 19.65 16.78
C ASP A 314 3.77 20.37 17.83
N LYS A 315 3.01 21.37 17.36
CA LYS A 315 2.10 22.15 18.22
C LYS A 315 0.71 22.15 17.61
N ALA A 316 -0.15 21.29 18.12
CA ALA A 316 -1.52 21.16 17.65
C ALA A 316 -2.50 20.91 18.81
N HIS A 317 -3.75 21.27 18.63
CA HIS A 317 -4.85 20.99 19.57
C HIS A 317 -4.57 21.35 21.04
N GLY A 318 -3.85 22.45 21.28
CA GLY A 318 -3.53 22.93 22.64
C GLY A 318 -2.43 22.11 23.35
N ARG A 319 -1.65 21.32 22.61
CA ARG A 319 -0.55 20.50 23.11
C ARG A 319 0.74 20.80 22.35
N LEU A 320 1.86 20.64 23.03
CA LEU A 320 3.19 20.56 22.44
C LEU A 320 3.64 19.12 22.53
N GLU A 321 3.95 18.52 21.40
CA GLU A 321 4.43 17.14 21.28
C GLU A 321 5.87 17.16 20.76
N GLU A 322 6.78 16.65 21.60
CA GLU A 322 8.18 16.48 21.24
C GLU A 322 8.44 14.98 21.10
N ARG A 323 8.83 14.56 19.90
CA ARG A 323 9.17 13.16 19.62
C ARG A 323 10.64 13.04 19.33
N THR A 324 11.31 12.17 20.07
CA THR A 324 12.73 11.87 19.88
C THR A 324 12.87 10.40 19.55
N ALA A 325 13.52 10.09 18.43
CA ALA A 325 13.86 8.75 18.05
C ALA A 325 15.37 8.54 18.09
N VAL A 326 15.81 7.50 18.76
CA VAL A 326 17.20 7.04 18.76
C VAL A 326 17.30 5.77 17.96
N VAL A 327 18.23 5.71 17.01
CA VAL A 327 18.39 4.58 16.08
C VAL A 327 19.81 4.06 16.15
N LEU A 328 19.97 2.76 16.27
CA LEU A 328 21.28 2.07 16.32
C LEU A 328 21.30 0.91 15.31
N PRO A 329 22.39 0.71 14.51
CA PRO A 329 22.52 -0.42 13.62
C PRO A 329 22.42 -1.77 14.35
N GLY A 330 21.76 -2.75 13.74
CA GLY A 330 21.57 -4.08 14.31
C GLY A 330 22.87 -4.88 14.52
N THR A 331 23.95 -4.50 13.81
CA THR A 331 25.30 -5.07 13.99
C THR A 331 25.87 -4.89 15.39
N TYR A 332 25.35 -3.95 16.18
CA TYR A 332 25.75 -3.73 17.57
C TYR A 332 25.08 -4.71 18.54
N LEU A 333 24.04 -5.41 18.12
CA LEU A 333 23.36 -6.38 18.96
C LEU A 333 24.12 -7.70 19.07
N PRO A 334 23.97 -8.42 20.19
CA PRO A 334 24.56 -9.74 20.36
C PRO A 334 24.12 -10.72 19.27
N LYS A 335 25.03 -11.55 18.80
CA LYS A 335 24.72 -12.61 17.79
C LYS A 335 23.64 -13.59 18.24
N SER A 336 23.48 -13.81 19.54
CA SER A 336 22.39 -14.62 20.10
C SER A 336 20.99 -14.06 19.80
N ILE A 337 20.87 -12.78 19.49
CA ILE A 337 19.65 -12.10 19.09
C ILE A 337 19.55 -12.06 17.56
N THR A 338 20.59 -11.53 16.88
CA THR A 338 20.55 -11.32 15.43
C THR A 338 20.43 -12.63 14.64
N SER A 339 21.01 -13.73 15.16
CA SER A 339 20.86 -15.06 14.54
C SER A 339 19.43 -15.62 14.60
N ARG A 340 18.63 -15.17 15.56
CA ARG A 340 17.23 -15.59 15.71
C ARG A 340 16.26 -14.72 14.91
N TRP A 341 16.60 -13.44 14.72
CA TRP A 341 15.83 -12.44 14.00
C TRP A 341 16.49 -12.17 12.65
N LEU A 342 16.10 -12.91 11.62
CA LEU A 342 16.67 -12.74 10.28
C LEU A 342 16.53 -11.29 9.80
N GLY A 343 17.55 -10.76 9.14
CA GLY A 343 17.57 -9.40 8.64
C GLY A 343 17.91 -8.32 9.70
N LEU A 344 17.86 -8.63 11.01
CA LEU A 344 18.10 -7.62 12.05
C LEU A 344 19.56 -7.12 12.07
N GLU A 345 20.52 -7.98 11.76
CA GLU A 345 21.94 -7.59 11.71
C GLU A 345 22.21 -6.54 10.60
N GLN A 346 21.49 -6.63 9.47
CA GLN A 346 21.55 -5.67 8.37
C GLN A 346 20.63 -4.46 8.55
N GLY A 347 19.73 -4.54 9.51
CA GLY A 347 18.75 -3.52 9.84
C GLY A 347 19.21 -2.61 10.99
N CYS A 348 18.24 -2.12 11.74
CA CYS A 348 18.46 -1.28 12.89
C CYS A 348 17.45 -1.58 14.00
N ILE A 349 17.76 -1.15 15.21
CA ILE A 349 16.82 -1.00 16.32
C ILE A 349 16.55 0.49 16.54
N ALA A 350 15.35 0.82 17.00
CA ALA A 350 14.99 2.20 17.32
C ALA A 350 14.15 2.25 18.60
N MET A 351 14.26 3.36 19.30
CA MET A 351 13.40 3.72 20.43
C MET A 351 12.81 5.10 20.16
N SER A 352 11.52 5.26 20.37
CA SER A 352 10.84 6.55 20.28
C SER A 352 10.40 6.98 21.68
N ILE A 353 10.73 8.19 22.03
CA ILE A 353 10.30 8.85 23.28
C ILE A 353 9.37 9.99 22.87
N GLU A 354 8.15 9.98 23.40
CA GLU A 354 7.18 11.04 23.15
C GLU A 354 6.90 11.80 24.42
N LYS A 355 7.14 13.13 24.38
CA LYS A 355 6.86 14.05 25.46
C LYS A 355 5.71 14.98 25.06
N ARG A 356 4.61 14.92 25.81
CA ARG A 356 3.43 15.72 25.58
C ARG A 356 3.24 16.74 26.68
N THR A 357 3.22 18.01 26.34
CA THR A 357 2.93 19.12 27.27
C THR A 357 1.59 19.75 26.92
N THR A 358 0.65 19.75 27.85
CA THR A 358 -0.63 20.46 27.71
C THR A 358 -0.41 21.95 27.93
N LEU A 359 -0.65 22.79 26.92
CA LEU A 359 -0.31 24.22 26.97
C LEU A 359 -1.14 25.03 27.96
N THR A 360 -2.35 24.56 28.31
CA THR A 360 -3.24 25.25 29.28
C THR A 360 -2.89 24.94 30.72
N THR A 361 -2.43 23.74 31.02
CA THR A 361 -2.11 23.32 32.40
C THR A 361 -0.62 23.26 32.69
N GLY A 362 0.22 23.19 31.64
CA GLY A 362 1.66 22.98 31.78
C GLY A 362 2.03 21.55 32.17
N GLU A 363 1.05 20.63 32.27
CA GLU A 363 1.31 19.23 32.60
C GLU A 363 2.02 18.53 31.45
N THR A 364 3.06 17.79 31.80
CA THR A 364 3.88 17.04 30.85
C THR A 364 3.79 15.55 31.16
N THR A 365 3.51 14.74 30.16
CA THR A 365 3.60 13.27 30.19
C THR A 365 4.69 12.82 29.22
N GLU A 366 5.42 11.74 29.58
CA GLU A 366 6.46 11.12 28.77
C GLU A 366 6.12 9.65 28.60
N ASP A 367 6.14 9.18 27.33
CA ASP A 367 5.88 7.79 26.92
C ASP A 367 7.09 7.23 26.15
#